data_3c54542d41f4efe2eaca27598879f648
#
_entry.id   3c54542d41f4efe2eaca27598879f648
#
_cell.length_a   1.000
_cell.length_b   1.000
_cell.length_c   1.000
_cell.angle_alpha   90.00
_cell.angle_beta   90.00
_cell.angle_gamma   90.00
#
_symmetry.space_group_name_H-M   'P 1'
#
loop_
_entity.id
_entity.type
_entity.pdbx_description
1 polymer ?
#
loop_
_entity_poly.entity_id
_entity_poly.type
_entity_poly.pdbx_seq_one_letter_code
_entity_poly.pdbx_strand_id
1 'polypeptide(L)'
;MVCADSGASLRECVQRALESTLPLELILIDNGSTDGMPQSVEQAHAAEPRLTVIYNHANLGFGPAVNRAAAARGEHLLVLNPDCLLQPDTVARMLDTLDAHPEAGIVGAVVCAADGTPDPASYRRDPLLRRALATLAGARGGMNIEGAVPSGVVAAEAVSGALMLLPRKAFDQLGGFDERYFLHFEDLDLCRRARDAGHAVLLAGDVRVLHGKGGSSRHRPVFVSRHKHRGMWRWFRTFDPAARNPLVAGAVWLGIWLHFAAQVPGQLWRLAGARRRSAR
;
A
#
# COMPACT_ATOMS: atom_id res chain seq x y z
N MET A 1 -4.94 -0.09 10.43
CA MET A 1 -3.49 -0.41 10.29
C MET A 1 -3.30 -1.91 10.27
N VAL A 2 -2.48 -2.45 9.35
CA VAL A 2 -2.18 -3.89 9.29
C VAL A 2 -0.69 -4.09 9.57
N CYS A 3 -0.32 -4.96 10.51
CA CYS A 3 1.06 -5.30 10.81
C CYS A 3 1.34 -6.80 10.63
N ALA A 4 2.58 -7.14 10.26
CA ALA A 4 3.10 -8.49 10.14
C ALA A 4 4.63 -8.45 10.33
N ASP A 5 5.12 -8.77 11.52
CA ASP A 5 6.54 -8.63 11.89
C ASP A 5 7.10 -7.23 11.59
N SER A 6 6.38 -6.18 12.03
CA SER A 6 6.68 -4.78 11.68
C SER A 6 7.82 -4.18 12.52
N GLY A 7 8.24 -4.86 13.57
CA GLY A 7 9.32 -4.41 14.43
C GLY A 7 8.98 -3.12 15.23
N ALA A 8 10.01 -2.45 15.71
CA ALA A 8 9.87 -1.30 16.62
C ALA A 8 9.12 -0.10 16.03
N SER A 9 9.09 0.05 14.70
CA SER A 9 8.38 1.15 14.02
C SER A 9 6.87 1.14 14.30
N LEU A 10 6.29 -0.03 14.59
CA LEU A 10 4.87 -0.15 14.89
C LEU A 10 4.45 0.72 16.08
N ARG A 11 5.27 0.76 17.15
CA ARG A 11 4.95 1.55 18.36
C ARG A 11 4.86 3.03 18.04
N GLU A 12 5.86 3.57 17.34
CA GLU A 12 5.87 4.98 16.95
C GLU A 12 4.71 5.30 16.00
N CYS A 13 4.42 4.41 15.05
CA CYS A 13 3.34 4.60 14.10
C CYS A 13 1.96 4.66 14.81
N VAL A 14 1.71 3.78 15.77
CA VAL A 14 0.48 3.79 16.58
C VAL A 14 0.39 5.07 17.40
N GLN A 15 1.47 5.46 18.09
CA GLN A 15 1.51 6.70 18.86
C GLN A 15 1.20 7.91 17.98
N ARG A 16 1.86 8.06 16.85
CA ARG A 16 1.63 9.16 15.89
C ARG A 16 0.19 9.19 15.36
N ALA A 17 -0.39 8.04 15.10
CA ALA A 17 -1.78 7.97 14.67
C ALA A 17 -2.75 8.46 15.77
N LEU A 18 -2.48 8.11 17.03
CA LEU A 18 -3.29 8.54 18.17
C LEU A 18 -3.11 10.03 18.54
N GLU A 19 -2.04 10.68 18.07
CA GLU A 19 -1.79 12.13 18.19
C GLU A 19 -2.58 12.97 17.17
N SER A 20 -3.42 12.35 16.34
CA SER A 20 -4.25 13.06 15.36
C SER A 20 -5.11 14.15 16.05
N THR A 21 -5.18 15.32 15.40
CA THR A 21 -6.04 16.43 15.85
C THR A 21 -7.53 16.13 15.70
N LEU A 22 -7.87 15.14 14.85
CA LEU A 22 -9.25 14.70 14.66
C LEU A 22 -9.53 13.43 15.49
N PRO A 23 -10.74 13.25 16.00
CA PRO A 23 -11.13 12.02 16.65
C PRO A 23 -11.07 10.87 15.65
N LEU A 24 -10.42 9.76 16.03
CA LEU A 24 -10.34 8.55 15.26
C LEU A 24 -10.45 7.29 16.13
N GLU A 25 -10.86 6.20 15.52
CA GLU A 25 -10.74 4.85 16.04
C GLU A 25 -9.58 4.17 15.29
N LEU A 26 -8.58 3.65 16.01
CA LEU A 26 -7.45 2.94 15.45
C LEU A 26 -7.63 1.44 15.62
N ILE A 27 -7.83 0.73 14.51
CA ILE A 27 -7.85 -0.72 14.47
C ILE A 27 -6.50 -1.22 14.00
N LEU A 28 -5.77 -1.88 14.88
CA LEU A 28 -4.53 -2.57 14.59
C LEU A 28 -4.83 -4.04 14.30
N ILE A 29 -4.63 -4.48 13.06
CA ILE A 29 -4.75 -5.90 12.69
C ILE A 29 -3.37 -6.53 12.75
N ASP A 30 -3.19 -7.46 13.68
CA ASP A 30 -2.03 -8.36 13.68
C ASP A 30 -2.25 -9.47 12.67
N ASN A 31 -1.50 -9.45 11.59
CA ASN A 31 -1.60 -10.43 10.51
C ASN A 31 -0.61 -11.59 10.70
N GLY A 32 -0.56 -12.13 11.93
CA GLY A 32 0.26 -13.28 12.31
C GLY A 32 1.72 -12.92 12.58
N SER A 33 1.98 -11.84 13.31
CA SER A 33 3.33 -11.45 13.75
C SER A 33 3.90 -12.46 14.75
N THR A 34 5.21 -12.63 14.69
CA THR A 34 6.00 -13.48 15.60
C THR A 34 6.97 -12.67 16.45
N ASP A 35 7.06 -11.36 16.22
CA ASP A 35 7.99 -10.44 16.89
C ASP A 35 7.48 -9.91 18.26
N GLY A 36 6.25 -10.24 18.66
CA GLY A 36 5.63 -9.80 19.92
C GLY A 36 5.29 -8.30 19.97
N MET A 37 5.48 -7.56 18.87
CA MET A 37 5.24 -6.13 18.84
C MET A 37 3.75 -5.74 18.98
N PRO A 38 2.79 -6.43 18.33
CA PRO A 38 1.37 -6.12 18.52
C PRO A 38 0.93 -6.24 19.98
N GLN A 39 1.35 -7.30 20.67
CA GLN A 39 1.07 -7.51 22.09
C GLN A 39 1.69 -6.43 22.97
N SER A 40 2.93 -6.03 22.67
CA SER A 40 3.62 -4.95 23.38
C SER A 40 2.93 -3.60 23.19
N VAL A 41 2.40 -3.33 21.99
CA VAL A 41 1.64 -2.10 21.70
C VAL A 41 0.30 -2.12 22.44
N GLU A 42 -0.45 -3.23 22.40
CA GLU A 42 -1.71 -3.39 23.10
C GLU A 42 -1.53 -3.17 24.63
N GLN A 43 -0.51 -3.77 25.22
CA GLN A 43 -0.20 -3.62 26.63
C GLN A 43 0.19 -2.17 27.00
N ALA A 44 1.01 -1.52 26.16
CA ALA A 44 1.43 -0.13 26.39
C ALA A 44 0.27 0.87 26.29
N HIS A 45 -0.79 0.53 25.57
CA HIS A 45 -1.97 1.37 25.34
C HIS A 45 -3.26 0.77 25.94
N ALA A 46 -3.14 -0.06 26.99
CA ALA A 46 -4.29 -0.75 27.59
C ALA A 46 -5.40 0.19 28.11
N ALA A 47 -5.06 1.45 28.41
CA ALA A 47 -6.01 2.48 28.84
C ALA A 47 -6.51 3.39 27.70
N GLU A 48 -6.08 3.16 26.44
CA GLU A 48 -6.45 3.99 25.29
C GLU A 48 -7.72 3.42 24.62
N PRO A 49 -8.90 4.03 24.82
CA PRO A 49 -10.17 3.47 24.34
C PRO A 49 -10.32 3.54 22.82
N ARG A 50 -9.49 4.34 22.14
CA ARG A 50 -9.50 4.48 20.67
C ARG A 50 -8.74 3.38 19.96
N LEU A 51 -7.91 2.58 20.66
CA LEU A 51 -7.13 1.49 20.08
C LEU A 51 -7.84 0.16 20.27
N THR A 52 -8.08 -0.55 19.18
CA THR A 52 -8.53 -1.95 19.18
C THR A 52 -7.50 -2.80 18.42
N VAL A 53 -7.03 -3.89 19.06
CA VAL A 53 -6.13 -4.85 18.42
C VAL A 53 -6.89 -6.12 18.05
N ILE A 54 -6.78 -6.55 16.80
CA ILE A 54 -7.42 -7.77 16.29
C ILE A 54 -6.33 -8.72 15.78
N TYR A 55 -6.33 -9.96 16.28
CA TYR A 55 -5.36 -10.99 15.93
C TYR A 55 -5.94 -11.93 14.87
N ASN A 56 -5.29 -12.02 13.71
CA ASN A 56 -5.67 -12.97 12.65
C ASN A 56 -5.09 -14.36 12.86
N HIS A 57 -4.11 -14.52 13.75
CA HIS A 57 -3.36 -15.74 14.01
C HIS A 57 -2.67 -16.36 12.78
N ALA A 58 -2.81 -15.77 11.62
CA ALA A 58 -2.16 -16.16 10.36
C ALA A 58 -2.05 -14.94 9.44
N ASN A 59 -1.07 -14.94 8.53
CA ASN A 59 -0.97 -13.90 7.52
C ASN A 59 -1.96 -14.16 6.38
N LEU A 60 -3.06 -13.42 6.37
CA LEU A 60 -4.13 -13.51 5.36
C LEU A 60 -3.82 -12.69 4.09
N GLY A 61 -2.77 -11.87 4.09
CA GLY A 61 -2.50 -10.84 3.10
C GLY A 61 -2.99 -9.46 3.52
N PHE A 62 -2.56 -8.42 2.81
CA PHE A 62 -2.86 -7.04 3.19
C PHE A 62 -4.34 -6.69 2.98
N GLY A 63 -4.85 -6.89 1.76
CA GLY A 63 -6.24 -6.57 1.41
C GLY A 63 -7.28 -7.26 2.31
N PRO A 64 -7.23 -8.60 2.50
CA PRO A 64 -8.11 -9.31 3.41
C PRO A 64 -8.06 -8.79 4.85
N ALA A 65 -6.87 -8.44 5.34
CA ALA A 65 -6.72 -7.89 6.69
C ALA A 65 -7.38 -6.50 6.82
N VAL A 66 -7.22 -5.62 5.81
CA VAL A 66 -7.92 -4.32 5.79
C VAL A 66 -9.42 -4.50 5.72
N ASN A 67 -9.94 -5.38 4.86
CA ASN A 67 -11.37 -5.65 4.76
C ASN A 67 -11.96 -6.08 6.10
N ARG A 68 -11.23 -6.90 6.86
CA ARG A 68 -11.65 -7.33 8.20
C ARG A 68 -11.71 -6.17 9.19
N ALA A 69 -10.77 -5.22 9.10
CA ALA A 69 -10.76 -4.01 9.93
C ALA A 69 -11.86 -3.01 9.53
N ALA A 70 -12.28 -3.03 8.27
CA ALA A 70 -13.27 -2.10 7.74
C ALA A 70 -14.70 -2.31 8.29
N ALA A 71 -14.93 -3.33 9.12
CA ALA A 71 -16.14 -3.46 9.93
C ALA A 71 -16.28 -2.36 11.02
N ALA A 72 -15.25 -1.52 11.22
CA ALA A 72 -15.25 -0.35 12.09
C ALA A 72 -16.29 0.71 11.70
N ARG A 73 -16.60 1.64 12.62
CA ARG A 73 -17.79 2.51 12.55
C ARG A 73 -17.58 3.85 11.82
N GLY A 74 -16.36 4.27 11.49
CA GLY A 74 -16.09 5.60 10.96
C GLY A 74 -16.77 5.88 9.60
N GLU A 75 -17.12 7.13 9.34
CA GLU A 75 -17.63 7.59 8.03
C GLU A 75 -16.56 7.57 6.95
N HIS A 76 -15.30 7.64 7.37
CA HIS A 76 -14.13 7.55 6.52
C HIS A 76 -13.24 6.39 6.96
N LEU A 77 -12.54 5.79 6.02
CA LEU A 77 -11.57 4.74 6.26
C LEU A 77 -10.17 5.24 5.90
N LEU A 78 -9.27 5.30 6.88
CA LEU A 78 -7.85 5.56 6.65
C LEU A 78 -7.09 4.24 6.66
N VAL A 79 -6.59 3.83 5.52
CA VAL A 79 -5.65 2.71 5.39
C VAL A 79 -4.25 3.23 5.67
N LEU A 80 -3.55 2.63 6.62
CA LEU A 80 -2.26 3.10 7.10
C LEU A 80 -1.29 1.91 7.28
N ASN A 81 -0.11 2.00 6.67
CA ASN A 81 0.97 1.04 6.90
C ASN A 81 1.60 1.23 8.29
N PRO A 82 2.13 0.15 8.90
CA PRO A 82 2.64 0.15 10.28
C PRO A 82 4.02 0.80 10.42
N ASP A 83 4.55 1.39 9.38
CA ASP A 83 5.81 2.14 9.30
C ASP A 83 5.64 3.51 8.64
N CYS A 84 4.39 4.00 8.60
CA CYS A 84 4.03 5.31 8.05
C CYS A 84 3.74 6.28 9.20
N LEU A 85 4.57 7.31 9.35
CA LEU A 85 4.51 8.25 10.47
C LEU A 85 3.67 9.48 10.10
N LEU A 86 2.51 9.60 10.71
CA LEU A 86 1.61 10.74 10.53
C LEU A 86 2.11 11.97 11.30
N GLN A 87 1.79 13.16 10.78
CA GLN A 87 1.76 14.40 11.55
C GLN A 87 0.38 14.57 12.17
N PRO A 88 0.24 15.32 13.27
CA PRO A 88 -1.06 15.47 13.95
C PRO A 88 -2.19 15.98 13.04
N ASP A 89 -1.88 16.83 12.05
CA ASP A 89 -2.82 17.42 11.09
C ASP A 89 -3.01 16.60 9.81
N THR A 90 -2.27 15.49 9.62
CA THR A 90 -2.29 14.71 8.37
C THR A 90 -3.70 14.30 7.98
N VAL A 91 -4.46 13.73 8.92
CA VAL A 91 -5.81 13.23 8.65
C VAL A 91 -6.75 14.39 8.33
N ALA A 92 -6.65 15.49 9.06
CA ALA A 92 -7.47 16.69 8.82
C ALA A 92 -7.25 17.22 7.39
N ARG A 93 -6.00 17.39 6.97
CA ARG A 93 -5.67 17.87 5.61
C ARG A 93 -6.12 16.93 4.50
N MET A 94 -6.11 15.62 4.74
CA MET A 94 -6.65 14.65 3.78
C MET A 94 -8.18 14.72 3.72
N LEU A 95 -8.87 14.96 4.84
CA LEU A 95 -10.32 15.17 4.87
C LEU A 95 -10.70 16.48 4.19
N ASP A 96 -9.97 17.58 4.44
CA ASP A 96 -10.18 18.86 3.73
C ASP A 96 -10.09 18.65 2.19
N THR A 97 -9.20 17.74 1.75
CA THR A 97 -9.11 17.39 0.33
C THR A 97 -10.36 16.66 -0.16
N LEU A 98 -10.91 15.71 0.62
CA LEU A 98 -12.15 15.01 0.28
C LEU A 98 -13.35 15.96 0.23
N ASP A 99 -13.44 16.87 1.22
CA ASP A 99 -14.54 17.84 1.32
C ASP A 99 -14.53 18.84 0.15
N ALA A 100 -13.32 19.23 -0.29
CA ALA A 100 -13.16 20.10 -1.45
C ALA A 100 -13.40 19.40 -2.79
N HIS A 101 -13.39 18.05 -2.81
CA HIS A 101 -13.51 17.21 -4.00
C HIS A 101 -14.55 16.09 -3.82
N PRO A 102 -15.85 16.40 -3.88
CA PRO A 102 -16.92 15.41 -3.63
C PRO A 102 -16.92 14.21 -4.60
N GLU A 103 -16.28 14.35 -5.77
CA GLU A 103 -16.06 13.27 -6.73
C GLU A 103 -14.98 12.27 -6.30
N ALA A 104 -14.18 12.59 -5.27
CA ALA A 104 -13.08 11.75 -4.83
C ALA A 104 -13.58 10.52 -4.08
N GLY A 105 -13.19 9.34 -4.55
CA GLY A 105 -13.37 8.07 -3.84
C GLY A 105 -12.13 7.63 -3.07
N ILE A 106 -10.95 8.16 -3.45
CA ILE A 106 -9.67 7.86 -2.79
C ILE A 106 -8.79 9.10 -2.79
N VAL A 107 -8.24 9.44 -1.63
CA VAL A 107 -7.19 10.44 -1.47
C VAL A 107 -5.95 9.76 -0.91
N GLY A 108 -4.82 9.88 -1.60
CA GLY A 108 -3.50 9.49 -1.11
C GLY A 108 -2.66 10.68 -0.70
N ALA A 109 -1.55 10.44 -0.01
CA ALA A 109 -0.57 11.44 0.36
C ALA A 109 0.82 11.13 -0.23
N VAL A 110 1.71 12.10 -0.18
CA VAL A 110 3.10 11.92 -0.59
C VAL A 110 3.85 11.15 0.48
N VAL A 111 4.26 9.96 0.12
CA VAL A 111 5.10 9.10 0.96
C VAL A 111 6.56 9.50 0.79
N CYS A 112 7.28 9.73 1.86
CA CYS A 112 8.68 10.15 1.84
C CYS A 112 9.58 9.13 2.53
N ALA A 113 10.80 9.01 2.06
CA ALA A 113 11.85 8.29 2.78
C ALA A 113 12.22 9.03 4.09
N ALA A 114 13.04 8.40 4.94
CA ALA A 114 13.43 8.97 6.23
C ALA A 114 14.19 10.32 6.12
N ASP A 115 14.82 10.58 4.98
CA ASP A 115 15.49 11.86 4.67
C ASP A 115 14.55 12.93 4.09
N GLY A 116 13.24 12.63 4.04
CA GLY A 116 12.22 13.51 3.48
C GLY A 116 12.09 13.47 1.96
N THR A 117 12.91 12.68 1.26
CA THR A 117 12.84 12.54 -0.20
C THR A 117 11.52 11.86 -0.59
N PRO A 118 10.69 12.46 -1.45
CA PRO A 118 9.45 11.86 -1.92
C PRO A 118 9.68 10.54 -2.65
N ASP A 119 8.87 9.53 -2.34
CA ASP A 119 8.85 8.27 -3.09
C ASP A 119 8.07 8.45 -4.39
N PRO A 120 8.66 8.22 -5.56
CA PRO A 120 7.94 8.22 -6.83
C PRO A 120 6.74 7.27 -6.87
N ALA A 121 6.73 6.25 -5.99
CA ALA A 121 5.61 5.32 -5.87
C ALA A 121 4.40 5.90 -5.10
N SER A 122 4.48 7.15 -4.57
CA SER A 122 3.36 7.82 -3.90
C SER A 122 2.13 7.90 -4.81
N TYR A 123 2.36 8.11 -6.11
CA TYR A 123 1.32 8.04 -7.13
C TYR A 123 1.89 7.43 -8.42
N ARG A 124 1.06 6.70 -9.15
CA ARG A 124 1.53 5.84 -10.25
C ARG A 124 0.51 5.83 -11.38
N ARG A 125 1.00 5.46 -12.57
CA ARG A 125 0.14 5.09 -13.70
C ARG A 125 -0.23 3.61 -13.62
N ASP A 126 -1.35 3.26 -14.24
CA ASP A 126 -1.74 1.87 -14.45
C ASP A 126 -0.62 1.10 -15.16
N PRO A 127 -0.25 -0.10 -14.68
CA PRO A 127 0.83 -0.90 -15.25
C PRO A 127 0.38 -1.65 -16.53
N LEU A 128 -0.13 -0.90 -17.52
CA LEU A 128 -0.52 -1.44 -18.81
C LEU A 128 0.71 -1.97 -19.59
N LEU A 129 0.52 -3.04 -20.35
CA LEU A 129 1.60 -3.67 -21.15
C LEU A 129 2.32 -2.65 -22.04
N ARG A 130 1.58 -1.77 -22.72
CA ARG A 130 2.17 -0.71 -23.56
C ARG A 130 3.11 0.21 -22.80
N ARG A 131 2.78 0.52 -21.53
CA ARG A 131 3.62 1.35 -20.66
C ARG A 131 4.82 0.59 -20.10
N ALA A 132 4.63 -0.69 -19.80
CA ALA A 132 5.74 -1.56 -19.39
C ALA A 132 6.78 -1.67 -20.52
N LEU A 133 6.34 -1.87 -21.74
CA LEU A 133 7.21 -1.89 -22.93
C LEU A 133 7.89 -0.54 -23.17
N ALA A 134 7.17 0.58 -23.02
CA ALA A 134 7.75 1.92 -23.13
C ALA A 134 8.84 2.14 -22.05
N THR A 135 8.59 1.70 -20.80
CA THR A 135 9.59 1.78 -19.72
C THR A 135 10.84 0.97 -20.04
N LEU A 136 10.69 -0.26 -20.57
CA LEU A 136 11.81 -1.10 -20.95
C LEU A 136 12.61 -0.51 -22.13
N ALA A 137 11.94 0.19 -23.04
CA ALA A 137 12.57 0.88 -24.16
C ALA A 137 13.17 2.26 -23.78
N GLY A 138 13.08 2.69 -22.53
CA GLY A 138 13.50 4.03 -22.11
C GLY A 138 12.66 5.17 -22.72
N ALA A 139 11.47 4.87 -23.23
CA ALA A 139 10.61 5.84 -23.89
C ALA A 139 9.76 6.63 -22.88
N ARG A 140 9.38 7.87 -23.27
CA ARG A 140 8.44 8.68 -22.49
C ARG A 140 7.08 7.99 -22.39
N GLY A 141 6.34 8.27 -21.30
CA GLY A 141 4.99 7.72 -21.09
C GLY A 141 4.97 6.30 -20.54
N GLY A 142 6.07 5.80 -19.97
CA GLY A 142 6.16 4.54 -19.23
C GLY A 142 5.31 4.51 -17.94
N MET A 143 5.53 3.51 -17.12
CA MET A 143 4.79 3.30 -15.84
C MET A 143 5.11 4.37 -14.80
N ASN A 144 6.35 4.86 -14.79
CA ASN A 144 6.79 5.88 -13.85
C ASN A 144 6.28 7.26 -14.27
N ILE A 145 5.92 8.08 -13.29
CA ILE A 145 5.63 9.49 -13.51
C ILE A 145 6.95 10.23 -13.32
N GLU A 146 7.35 10.94 -14.38
CA GLU A 146 8.58 11.71 -14.39
C GLU A 146 8.34 13.11 -13.80
N GLY A 147 9.36 13.67 -13.15
CA GLY A 147 9.33 15.02 -12.59
C GLY A 147 9.17 15.07 -11.07
N ALA A 148 9.11 16.28 -10.53
CA ALA A 148 8.88 16.49 -9.10
C ALA A 148 7.46 16.07 -8.71
N VAL A 149 7.31 15.57 -7.48
CA VAL A 149 5.98 15.33 -6.91
C VAL A 149 5.25 16.67 -6.84
N PRO A 150 4.02 16.78 -7.38
CA PRO A 150 3.28 18.02 -7.41
C PRO A 150 3.00 18.56 -6.01
N SER A 151 2.96 19.88 -5.88
CA SER A 151 2.35 20.56 -4.76
C SER A 151 0.86 20.76 -5.07
N GLY A 152 0.02 20.65 -4.05
CA GLY A 152 -1.43 20.74 -4.20
C GLY A 152 -2.08 19.42 -4.64
N VAL A 153 -3.38 19.48 -4.90
CA VAL A 153 -4.19 18.30 -5.22
C VAL A 153 -4.13 17.99 -6.71
N VAL A 154 -3.81 16.77 -7.07
CA VAL A 154 -3.78 16.32 -8.47
C VAL A 154 -4.50 14.99 -8.64
N ALA A 155 -5.12 14.81 -9.81
CA ALA A 155 -5.68 13.52 -10.19
C ALA A 155 -4.55 12.51 -10.47
N ALA A 156 -4.72 11.29 -9.97
CA ALA A 156 -3.79 10.18 -10.15
C ALA A 156 -4.51 8.95 -10.70
N GLU A 157 -3.78 8.09 -11.41
CA GLU A 157 -4.36 6.80 -11.78
C GLU A 157 -4.34 5.82 -10.60
N ALA A 158 -3.33 5.91 -9.74
CA ALA A 158 -3.26 5.18 -8.49
C ALA A 158 -2.38 5.92 -7.48
N VAL A 159 -2.71 5.77 -6.20
CA VAL A 159 -1.91 6.24 -5.06
C VAL A 159 -1.42 5.06 -4.24
N SER A 160 -0.44 5.30 -3.37
CA SER A 160 0.17 4.25 -2.57
C SER A 160 -0.76 3.76 -1.47
N GLY A 161 -0.90 2.43 -1.33
CA GLY A 161 -1.59 1.79 -0.21
C GLY A 161 -0.95 2.01 1.17
N ALA A 162 0.20 2.69 1.24
CA ALA A 162 0.83 3.03 2.51
C ALA A 162 0.01 4.04 3.32
N LEU A 163 -0.68 4.96 2.63
CA LEU A 163 -1.63 5.90 3.24
C LEU A 163 -2.71 6.26 2.21
N MET A 164 -3.94 5.82 2.48
CA MET A 164 -5.12 6.10 1.65
C MET A 164 -6.29 6.47 2.55
N LEU A 165 -6.98 7.55 2.21
CA LEU A 165 -8.24 7.94 2.84
C LEU A 165 -9.38 7.75 1.85
N LEU A 166 -10.46 7.09 2.28
CA LEU A 166 -11.64 6.79 1.47
C LEU A 166 -12.91 7.13 2.25
N PRO A 167 -13.93 7.73 1.62
CA PRO A 167 -15.28 7.67 2.17
C PRO A 167 -15.70 6.22 2.33
N ARG A 168 -16.29 5.86 3.46
CA ARG A 168 -16.80 4.50 3.71
C ARG A 168 -17.75 4.04 2.61
N LYS A 169 -18.65 4.93 2.21
CA LYS A 169 -19.59 4.64 1.13
C LYS A 169 -18.87 4.21 -0.17
N ALA A 170 -17.79 4.88 -0.53
CA ALA A 170 -17.01 4.50 -1.71
C ALA A 170 -16.33 3.14 -1.51
N PHE A 171 -15.72 2.89 -0.35
CA PHE A 171 -15.11 1.60 -0.02
C PHE A 171 -16.09 0.44 -0.11
N ASP A 172 -17.30 0.61 0.47
CA ASP A 172 -18.36 -0.40 0.47
C ASP A 172 -18.92 -0.65 -0.94
N GLN A 173 -19.11 0.41 -1.73
CA GLN A 173 -19.53 0.30 -3.15
C GLN A 173 -18.53 -0.48 -4.00
N LEU A 174 -17.23 -0.32 -3.71
CA LEU A 174 -16.16 -1.04 -4.39
C LEU A 174 -16.02 -2.48 -3.90
N GLY A 175 -16.70 -2.87 -2.82
CA GLY A 175 -16.58 -4.19 -2.19
C GLY A 175 -15.24 -4.39 -1.48
N GLY A 176 -14.60 -3.30 -1.04
CA GLY A 176 -13.30 -3.33 -0.38
C GLY A 176 -12.13 -3.69 -1.30
N PHE A 177 -11.04 -4.18 -0.71
CA PHE A 177 -9.90 -4.72 -1.45
C PHE A 177 -10.23 -6.09 -2.06
N ASP A 178 -9.72 -6.37 -3.26
CA ASP A 178 -9.80 -7.72 -3.84
C ASP A 178 -8.86 -8.67 -3.09
N GLU A 179 -9.44 -9.59 -2.32
CA GLU A 179 -8.73 -10.52 -1.44
C GLU A 179 -7.83 -11.52 -2.18
N ARG A 180 -7.98 -11.60 -3.49
CA ARG A 180 -7.13 -12.44 -4.34
C ARG A 180 -5.71 -11.88 -4.50
N TYR A 181 -5.48 -10.60 -4.16
CA TYR A 181 -4.14 -10.03 -4.00
C TYR A 181 -3.66 -10.24 -2.57
N PHE A 182 -2.63 -11.04 -2.40
CA PHE A 182 -2.06 -11.28 -1.08
C PHE A 182 -1.22 -10.08 -0.62
N LEU A 183 -0.38 -9.54 -1.50
CA LEU A 183 0.53 -8.43 -1.22
C LEU A 183 0.99 -7.80 -2.54
N HIS A 184 0.92 -6.47 -2.62
CA HIS A 184 1.14 -5.64 -3.81
C HIS A 184 0.09 -5.82 -4.92
N PHE A 185 -0.19 -4.74 -5.60
CA PHE A 185 -1.22 -4.57 -6.63
C PHE A 185 -2.65 -4.45 -6.12
N GLU A 186 -2.93 -4.73 -4.85
CA GLU A 186 -4.24 -4.50 -4.25
C GLU A 186 -4.64 -3.02 -4.26
N ASP A 187 -3.66 -2.12 -4.04
CA ASP A 187 -3.84 -0.67 -4.11
C ASP A 187 -4.11 -0.18 -5.54
N LEU A 188 -3.37 -0.70 -6.51
CA LEU A 188 -3.59 -0.44 -7.94
C LEU A 188 -4.96 -0.93 -8.40
N ASP A 189 -5.37 -2.11 -7.94
CA ASP A 189 -6.67 -2.69 -8.24
C ASP A 189 -7.80 -1.81 -7.67
N LEU A 190 -7.71 -1.43 -6.39
CA LEU A 190 -8.71 -0.59 -5.75
C LEU A 190 -8.85 0.76 -6.44
N CYS A 191 -7.72 1.43 -6.72
CA CYS A 191 -7.71 2.71 -7.44
C CYS A 191 -8.30 2.58 -8.85
N ARG A 192 -8.03 1.48 -9.55
CA ARG A 192 -8.58 1.24 -10.87
C ARG A 192 -10.09 1.03 -10.80
N ARG A 193 -10.59 0.19 -9.89
CA ARG A 193 -12.04 -0.03 -9.70
C ARG A 193 -12.75 1.24 -9.28
N ALA A 194 -12.13 2.10 -8.45
CA ALA A 194 -12.70 3.39 -8.08
C ALA A 194 -12.92 4.27 -9.31
N ARG A 195 -11.92 4.40 -10.19
CA ARG A 195 -12.04 5.18 -11.43
C ARG A 195 -13.04 4.58 -12.41
N ASP A 196 -13.07 3.26 -12.54
CA ASP A 196 -14.04 2.56 -13.40
C ASP A 196 -15.49 2.73 -12.88
N ALA A 197 -15.67 2.96 -11.57
CA ALA A 197 -16.93 3.29 -10.92
C ALA A 197 -17.29 4.81 -10.96
N GLY A 198 -16.44 5.65 -11.59
CA GLY A 198 -16.67 7.09 -11.73
C GLY A 198 -16.13 7.95 -10.59
N HIS A 199 -15.41 7.38 -9.64
CA HIS A 199 -14.77 8.13 -8.57
C HIS A 199 -13.40 8.67 -9.01
N ALA A 200 -13.05 9.89 -8.57
CA ALA A 200 -11.70 10.39 -8.72
C ALA A 200 -10.75 9.74 -7.70
N VAL A 201 -9.51 9.50 -8.13
CA VAL A 201 -8.38 9.16 -7.26
C VAL A 201 -7.45 10.37 -7.24
N LEU A 202 -7.20 10.93 -6.07
CA LEU A 202 -6.46 12.16 -5.88
C LEU A 202 -5.20 11.93 -5.05
N LEU A 203 -4.13 12.65 -5.37
CA LEU A 203 -2.97 12.83 -4.51
C LEU A 203 -3.04 14.21 -3.87
N ALA A 204 -3.04 14.27 -2.54
CA ALA A 204 -2.84 15.50 -1.77
C ALA A 204 -1.33 15.78 -1.70
N GLY A 205 -0.80 16.53 -2.67
CA GLY A 205 0.65 16.71 -2.86
C GLY A 205 1.33 17.48 -1.74
N ASP A 206 0.58 18.30 -1.01
CA ASP A 206 1.08 19.03 0.16
C ASP A 206 1.06 18.24 1.46
N VAL A 207 0.39 17.08 1.47
CA VAL A 207 0.39 16.16 2.64
C VAL A 207 1.53 15.17 2.49
N ARG A 208 2.50 15.24 3.41
CA ARG A 208 3.70 14.41 3.39
C ARG A 208 3.81 13.56 4.64
N VAL A 209 4.14 12.28 4.47
CA VAL A 209 4.34 11.33 5.57
C VAL A 209 5.64 10.58 5.39
N LEU A 210 6.35 10.33 6.49
CA LEU A 210 7.56 9.50 6.46
C LEU A 210 7.15 8.03 6.45
N HIS A 211 7.85 7.22 5.66
CA HIS A 211 7.58 5.78 5.54
C HIS A 211 8.89 4.99 5.61
N GLY A 212 8.97 4.12 6.59
CA GLY A 212 10.18 3.35 6.94
C GLY A 212 10.48 2.17 6.03
N LYS A 213 10.19 2.26 4.74
CA LYS A 213 10.36 1.21 3.71
C LYS A 213 10.79 -0.18 4.21
N GLY A 214 9.83 -1.08 4.31
CA GLY A 214 10.09 -2.53 4.26
C GLY A 214 10.50 -3.18 5.56
N GLY A 215 9.99 -2.76 6.71
CA GLY A 215 10.19 -3.49 7.96
C GLY A 215 9.84 -4.98 7.82
N SER A 216 8.61 -5.28 7.48
CA SER A 216 8.10 -6.67 7.34
C SER A 216 8.60 -7.42 6.11
N SER A 217 8.92 -6.71 5.02
CA SER A 217 9.22 -7.34 3.71
C SER A 217 10.68 -7.75 3.55
N ARG A 218 11.61 -7.17 4.33
CA ARG A 218 13.07 -7.36 4.17
C ARG A 218 13.53 -8.78 4.43
N HIS A 219 12.85 -9.51 5.31
CA HIS A 219 13.26 -10.85 5.71
C HIS A 219 12.79 -11.97 4.77
N ARG A 220 11.84 -11.67 3.85
CA ARG A 220 11.25 -12.67 2.94
C ARG A 220 11.19 -12.17 1.48
N PRO A 221 12.29 -11.70 0.85
CA PRO A 221 12.24 -11.02 -0.44
C PRO A 221 11.72 -11.90 -1.58
N VAL A 222 12.04 -13.19 -1.60
CA VAL A 222 11.54 -14.13 -2.61
C VAL A 222 10.03 -14.32 -2.48
N PHE A 223 9.51 -14.44 -1.24
CA PHE A 223 8.08 -14.54 -0.98
C PHE A 223 7.34 -13.29 -1.46
N VAL A 224 7.82 -12.11 -1.09
CA VAL A 224 7.26 -10.81 -1.51
C VAL A 224 7.30 -10.68 -3.03
N SER A 225 8.44 -10.98 -3.65
CA SER A 225 8.61 -10.94 -5.11
C SER A 225 7.63 -11.87 -5.82
N ARG A 226 7.45 -13.11 -5.33
CA ARG A 226 6.47 -14.04 -5.89
C ARG A 226 5.06 -13.50 -5.87
N HIS A 227 4.61 -12.91 -4.74
CA HIS A 227 3.27 -12.33 -4.63
C HIS A 227 3.11 -11.11 -5.53
N LYS A 228 4.14 -10.25 -5.62
CA LYS A 228 4.16 -9.13 -6.56
C LYS A 228 3.97 -9.60 -8.01
N HIS A 229 4.69 -10.64 -8.46
CA HIS A 229 4.55 -11.16 -9.83
C HIS A 229 3.18 -11.83 -10.07
N ARG A 230 2.61 -12.49 -9.04
CA ARG A 230 1.21 -12.97 -9.10
C ARG A 230 0.22 -11.81 -9.23
N GLY A 231 0.43 -10.74 -8.48
CA GLY A 231 -0.36 -9.50 -8.58
C GLY A 231 -0.27 -8.87 -9.95
N MET A 232 0.96 -8.74 -10.52
CA MET A 232 1.16 -8.25 -11.89
C MET A 232 0.34 -9.02 -12.91
N TRP A 233 0.43 -10.36 -12.86
CA TRP A 233 -0.33 -11.23 -13.77
C TRP A 233 -1.84 -11.05 -13.60
N ARG A 234 -2.35 -11.03 -12.35
CA ARG A 234 -3.77 -10.84 -12.06
C ARG A 234 -4.26 -9.50 -12.59
N TRP A 235 -3.55 -8.42 -12.28
CA TRP A 235 -3.90 -7.08 -12.72
C TRP A 235 -3.94 -6.97 -14.25
N PHE A 236 -2.93 -7.49 -14.93
CA PHE A 236 -2.88 -7.56 -16.39
C PHE A 236 -4.09 -8.31 -16.95
N ARG A 237 -4.40 -9.48 -16.42
CA ARG A 237 -5.54 -10.30 -16.87
C ARG A 237 -6.88 -9.62 -16.67
N THR A 238 -7.00 -8.80 -15.65
CA THR A 238 -8.25 -8.15 -15.27
C THR A 238 -8.50 -6.86 -16.05
N PHE A 239 -7.46 -6.02 -16.22
CA PHE A 239 -7.65 -4.65 -16.67
C PHE A 239 -6.96 -4.31 -18.00
N ASP A 240 -5.95 -5.06 -18.43
CA ASP A 240 -5.25 -4.73 -19.68
C ASP A 240 -5.99 -5.28 -20.90
N PRO A 241 -6.39 -4.44 -21.87
CA PRO A 241 -7.04 -4.90 -23.09
C PRO A 241 -6.22 -5.94 -23.89
N ALA A 242 -4.88 -5.87 -23.81
CA ALA A 242 -4.00 -6.81 -24.49
C ALA A 242 -4.15 -8.26 -23.98
N ALA A 243 -4.66 -8.44 -22.77
CA ALA A 243 -4.91 -9.75 -22.18
C ALA A 243 -5.99 -10.57 -22.89
N ARG A 244 -6.79 -9.93 -23.77
CA ARG A 244 -7.81 -10.61 -24.61
C ARG A 244 -7.17 -11.48 -25.68
N ASN A 245 -5.95 -11.14 -26.13
CA ASN A 245 -5.21 -11.96 -27.09
C ASN A 245 -4.44 -13.08 -26.35
N PRO A 246 -4.74 -14.36 -26.59
CA PRO A 246 -4.14 -15.47 -25.84
C PRO A 246 -2.61 -15.60 -26.07
N LEU A 247 -2.11 -15.24 -27.27
CA LEU A 247 -0.69 -15.27 -27.56
C LEU A 247 0.06 -14.19 -26.77
N VAL A 248 -0.50 -12.97 -26.72
CA VAL A 248 0.05 -11.86 -25.91
C VAL A 248 -0.01 -12.23 -24.45
N ALA A 249 -1.13 -12.79 -24.00
CA ALA A 249 -1.28 -13.21 -22.60
C ALA A 249 -0.23 -14.28 -22.22
N GLY A 250 -0.01 -15.26 -23.08
CA GLY A 250 1.04 -16.27 -22.89
C GLY A 250 2.44 -15.68 -22.82
N ALA A 251 2.76 -14.75 -23.74
CA ALA A 251 4.05 -14.07 -23.76
C ALA A 251 4.28 -13.22 -22.49
N VAL A 252 3.26 -12.48 -22.04
CA VAL A 252 3.31 -11.68 -20.81
C VAL A 252 3.47 -12.57 -19.59
N TRP A 253 2.73 -13.68 -19.50
CA TRP A 253 2.88 -14.66 -18.41
C TRP A 253 4.32 -15.19 -18.36
N LEU A 254 4.84 -15.62 -19.48
CA LEU A 254 6.21 -16.13 -19.56
C LEU A 254 7.22 -15.05 -19.14
N GLY A 255 7.08 -13.82 -19.66
CA GLY A 255 7.96 -12.70 -19.31
C GLY A 255 7.94 -12.37 -17.81
N ILE A 256 6.76 -12.35 -17.17
CA ILE A 256 6.62 -12.12 -15.74
C ILE A 256 7.36 -13.21 -14.93
N TRP A 257 7.21 -14.48 -15.30
CA TRP A 257 7.83 -15.57 -14.54
C TRP A 257 9.33 -15.74 -14.83
N LEU A 258 9.78 -15.44 -16.03
CA LEU A 258 11.22 -15.36 -16.34
C LEU A 258 11.89 -14.23 -15.56
N HIS A 259 11.25 -13.06 -15.48
CA HIS A 259 11.74 -11.95 -14.68
C HIS A 259 11.81 -12.31 -13.19
N PHE A 260 10.77 -12.98 -12.65
CA PHE A 260 10.82 -13.50 -11.29
C PHE A 260 12.00 -14.44 -11.08
N ALA A 261 12.15 -15.45 -11.96
CA ALA A 261 13.22 -16.44 -11.86
C ALA A 261 14.61 -15.79 -11.89
N ALA A 262 14.81 -14.79 -12.75
CA ALA A 262 16.07 -14.05 -12.85
C ALA A 262 16.41 -13.26 -11.57
N GLN A 263 15.42 -12.81 -10.79
CA GLN A 263 15.63 -12.07 -9.55
C GLN A 263 15.98 -12.95 -8.34
N VAL A 264 15.51 -14.23 -8.34
CA VAL A 264 15.63 -15.13 -7.17
C VAL A 264 17.08 -15.33 -6.72
N PRO A 265 18.07 -15.61 -7.59
CA PRO A 265 19.46 -15.83 -7.17
C PRO A 265 20.04 -14.62 -6.41
N GLY A 266 19.83 -13.42 -6.94
CA GLY A 266 20.31 -12.19 -6.29
C GLY A 266 19.64 -11.92 -4.93
N GLN A 267 18.35 -12.25 -4.81
CA GLN A 267 17.62 -12.12 -3.55
C GLN A 267 18.11 -13.10 -2.48
N LEU A 268 18.36 -14.35 -2.88
CA LEU A 268 18.91 -15.38 -1.99
C LEU A 268 20.34 -15.04 -1.54
N TRP A 269 21.17 -14.54 -2.45
CA TRP A 269 22.52 -14.10 -2.13
C TRP A 269 22.52 -12.96 -1.09
N ARG A 270 21.66 -11.96 -1.25
CA ARG A 270 21.50 -10.85 -0.28
C ARG A 270 21.07 -11.36 1.09
N LEU A 271 20.14 -12.32 1.15
CA LEU A 271 19.70 -12.96 2.41
C LEU A 271 20.85 -13.68 3.10
N ALA A 272 21.65 -14.44 2.35
CA ALA A 272 22.80 -15.15 2.90
C ALA A 272 23.86 -14.17 3.44
N GLY A 273 24.10 -13.06 2.74
CA GLY A 273 25.00 -11.99 3.18
C GLY A 273 24.53 -11.28 4.46
N ALA A 274 23.23 -11.01 4.58
CA ALA A 274 22.65 -10.38 5.78
C ALA A 274 22.78 -11.29 7.02
N ARG A 275 22.48 -12.60 6.88
CA ARG A 275 22.60 -13.60 7.97
C ARG A 275 24.05 -13.73 8.47
N ARG A 276 25.04 -13.64 7.56
CA ARG A 276 26.48 -13.69 7.95
C ARG A 276 26.93 -12.46 8.72
N ARG A 277 26.30 -11.27 8.49
CA ARG A 277 26.63 -10.03 9.23
C ARG A 277 26.00 -9.98 10.61
N SER A 278 24.80 -10.55 10.80
CA SER A 278 24.14 -10.62 12.11
C SER A 278 24.69 -11.73 13.01
N ALA A 279 25.51 -12.65 12.48
CA ALA A 279 26.17 -13.72 13.24
C ALA A 279 27.60 -13.35 13.68
N ARG A 280 28.07 -12.16 13.35
CA ARG A 280 29.33 -11.56 13.82
C ARG A 280 29.07 -10.41 14.79
#